data_04f6dca64d2e072507c1553632d40a65
#
_entry.id   04f6dca64d2e072507c1553632d40a65
#
_cell.length_a   1.000
_cell.length_b   1.000
_cell.length_c   1.000
_cell.angle_alpha   90.00
_cell.angle_beta   90.00
_cell.angle_gamma   90.00
#
_symmetry.space_group_name_H-M   'P 1'
#
loop_
_entity.id
_entity.type
_entity.pdbx_description
1 polymer ?
#
loop_
_entity_poly.entity_id
_entity_poly.type
_entity_poly.pdbx_seq_one_letter_code
_entity_poly.pdbx_strand_id
1 'polypeptide(L)'
;MIKTDGTTFTNGEAWRCLTCGIADTARANRQQPGSSGAGEILVDHPQAFRDGTRMLIGTNVFDCGAHRLVDTCTPDKATVYPIAPHRPGSVMRELRLHPDDRHLGFSEPSLINGVFVDQFAVMSGLTFNQAAARYELTEVTYLLPNASGSQGMIEPVPGEPTRLRRNEPAAMIGEFRGFTHDGKSALGIGTYDSWNFDLFVTDLETAGSRRVSLDPAYTDPSKTSPDDDWIVYMDGRVSDRMRFAGALPGVPPIVDLVNTGAVQFFYNNGHRRFFQPYITRIDDPGRTQQLNACDDPTPGSGSVCDPLWNGRADPAWSPDGTAIVYWQAMAVPPACGPGQPTAPSCPTSAEPGGRATRLMIAELADREPHEPPPVEPFDMDIPWATRVEPGQPLPTRPHLPAGTYTLDGDVSGKATVVVTENDEGTAISRIDVDYDDYSIDGDNVVNGTESATSAPYTWHSDVTLSGTHSGSRSTGHDGFVVIPPSKSGERATITGELITVLDGQTYTSPRTGE
;
A
#
# COMPACT_ATOMS: atom_id res chain seq x y z
N MET A 1 10.43 -14.93 16.44
CA MET A 1 10.16 -14.28 17.75
C MET A 1 11.44 -13.70 18.29
N ILE A 2 11.38 -12.49 18.85
CA ILE A 2 12.50 -11.81 19.50
C ILE A 2 12.00 -11.32 20.84
N LYS A 3 12.80 -11.50 21.88
CA LYS A 3 12.57 -10.92 23.21
C LYS A 3 13.27 -9.58 23.30
N THR A 4 12.57 -8.58 23.80
CA THR A 4 13.05 -7.19 23.93
C THR A 4 13.24 -6.75 25.39
N ASP A 5 12.91 -7.64 26.32
CA ASP A 5 12.98 -7.43 27.78
C ASP A 5 14.33 -7.85 28.41
N GLY A 6 15.33 -8.14 27.60
CA GLY A 6 16.66 -8.62 28.05
C GLY A 6 16.70 -10.09 28.47
N THR A 7 15.57 -10.81 28.41
CA THR A 7 15.54 -12.26 28.70
C THR A 7 15.86 -13.11 27.48
N THR A 8 16.07 -14.40 27.69
CA THR A 8 16.35 -15.37 26.61
C THR A 8 15.29 -16.45 26.53
N PHE A 9 15.17 -17.09 25.37
CA PHE A 9 14.41 -18.33 25.21
C PHE A 9 15.21 -19.53 25.77
N THR A 10 14.58 -20.70 25.79
CA THR A 10 15.20 -21.95 26.28
C THR A 10 16.43 -22.38 25.49
N ASN A 11 16.63 -21.85 24.29
CA ASN A 11 17.85 -22.06 23.49
C ASN A 11 19.03 -21.14 23.91
N GLY A 12 18.84 -20.30 24.94
CA GLY A 12 19.85 -19.34 25.40
C GLY A 12 19.96 -18.06 24.58
N GLU A 13 19.17 -17.91 23.52
CA GLU A 13 19.18 -16.76 22.63
C GLU A 13 17.99 -15.82 22.89
N ALA A 14 18.15 -14.53 22.62
CA ALA A 14 17.06 -13.58 22.65
C ALA A 14 16.06 -13.75 21.49
N TRP A 15 16.32 -14.65 20.58
CA TRP A 15 15.48 -14.93 19.43
C TRP A 15 15.27 -16.44 19.21
N ARG A 16 14.17 -16.77 18.56
CA ARG A 16 13.94 -18.12 18.04
C ARG A 16 13.12 -18.08 16.76
N CYS A 17 13.34 -19.06 15.89
CA CYS A 17 12.54 -19.26 14.70
C CYS A 17 11.36 -20.18 15.03
N LEU A 18 10.13 -19.75 14.75
CA LEU A 18 8.92 -20.55 14.93
C LEU A 18 8.64 -21.46 13.72
N THR A 19 9.10 -21.05 12.54
CA THR A 19 8.81 -21.76 11.28
C THR A 19 9.97 -22.60 10.75
N CYS A 20 11.17 -22.46 11.32
CA CYS A 20 12.33 -23.23 10.92
C CYS A 20 12.19 -24.70 11.34
N GLY A 21 12.34 -25.61 10.38
CA GLY A 21 12.29 -27.04 10.65
C GLY A 21 10.90 -27.61 10.91
N ILE A 22 9.84 -26.89 10.54
CA ILE A 22 8.50 -27.47 10.52
C ILE A 22 8.50 -28.69 9.61
N ALA A 23 8.12 -29.84 10.18
CA ALA A 23 8.05 -31.08 9.42
C ALA A 23 7.04 -30.97 8.28
N ASP A 24 7.34 -31.59 7.16
CA ASP A 24 6.42 -31.63 6.02
C ASP A 24 5.05 -32.24 6.36
N THR A 25 5.02 -33.16 7.32
CA THR A 25 3.79 -33.77 7.84
C THR A 25 2.93 -32.83 8.67
N ALA A 26 3.51 -31.72 9.20
CA ALA A 26 2.78 -30.71 9.95
C ALA A 26 2.03 -29.72 9.04
N ARG A 27 2.23 -29.81 7.73
CA ARG A 27 1.52 -29.01 6.74
C ARG A 27 0.24 -29.71 6.34
N ALA A 28 -0.88 -29.20 6.84
CA ALA A 28 -2.18 -29.64 6.39
C ALA A 28 -2.39 -29.14 4.95
N ASN A 29 -2.60 -30.06 4.01
CA ASN A 29 -2.97 -29.78 2.62
C ASN A 29 -1.95 -28.95 1.81
N ARG A 30 -0.99 -29.62 1.18
CA ARG A 30 0.15 -29.05 0.43
C ARG A 30 -0.19 -28.35 -0.88
N GLN A 31 -1.42 -28.44 -1.37
CA GLN A 31 -1.83 -27.85 -2.64
C GLN A 31 -2.68 -26.62 -2.40
N GLN A 32 -2.05 -25.47 -2.39
CA GLN A 32 -2.78 -24.21 -2.59
C GLN A 32 -2.77 -23.83 -4.07
N PRO A 33 -3.93 -23.71 -4.71
CA PRO A 33 -4.02 -23.05 -6.00
C PRO A 33 -3.64 -21.55 -5.80
N GLY A 34 -2.57 -21.11 -6.42
CA GLY A 34 -2.17 -19.71 -6.43
C GLY A 34 -0.95 -19.34 -5.59
N SER A 35 -0.34 -20.23 -4.82
CA SER A 35 0.97 -19.96 -4.22
C SER A 35 2.07 -20.05 -5.29
N SER A 36 2.92 -19.06 -5.34
CA SER A 36 4.09 -18.99 -6.23
C SER A 36 5.19 -19.97 -5.79
N GLY A 37 4.92 -21.27 -5.81
CA GLY A 37 5.90 -22.29 -5.47
C GLY A 37 5.29 -23.47 -4.74
N ALA A 38 5.30 -24.64 -5.37
CA ALA A 38 4.91 -25.88 -4.73
C ALA A 38 5.84 -26.17 -3.54
N GLY A 39 5.36 -25.99 -2.32
CA GLY A 39 6.01 -26.48 -1.11
C GLY A 39 6.64 -25.47 -0.16
N GLU A 40 6.68 -24.19 -0.47
CA GLU A 40 7.17 -23.15 0.47
C GLU A 40 6.01 -22.52 1.26
N ILE A 41 6.20 -22.38 2.58
CA ILE A 41 5.34 -21.53 3.41
C ILE A 41 5.82 -20.11 3.20
N LEU A 42 4.97 -19.28 2.59
CA LEU A 42 5.22 -17.84 2.56
C LEU A 42 5.08 -17.30 3.98
N VAL A 43 6.18 -16.89 4.57
CA VAL A 43 6.23 -16.21 5.88
C VAL A 43 6.16 -14.72 5.68
N ASP A 44 5.06 -14.25 5.12
CA ASP A 44 4.83 -12.85 4.81
C ASP A 44 3.85 -12.25 5.82
N HIS A 45 4.06 -10.97 6.21
CA HIS A 45 3.17 -10.20 7.08
C HIS A 45 2.70 -10.95 8.35
N PRO A 46 3.60 -11.46 9.21
CA PRO A 46 3.20 -12.25 10.38
C PRO A 46 2.40 -11.43 11.39
N GLN A 47 1.23 -11.92 11.79
CA GLN A 47 0.35 -11.29 12.76
C GLN A 47 -0.15 -12.32 13.76
N ALA A 48 0.08 -12.09 15.05
CA ALA A 48 -0.40 -12.99 16.11
C ALA A 48 -1.91 -12.79 16.34
N PHE A 49 -2.62 -13.89 16.52
CA PHE A 49 -3.96 -13.88 17.08
C PHE A 49 -3.90 -13.53 18.57
N ARG A 50 -4.96 -12.96 19.10
CA ARG A 50 -5.06 -12.57 20.53
C ARG A 50 -5.01 -13.76 21.50
N ASP A 51 -5.35 -14.97 21.01
CA ASP A 51 -5.22 -16.19 21.81
C ASP A 51 -3.75 -16.50 22.16
N GLY A 52 -2.79 -15.89 21.47
CA GLY A 52 -1.37 -16.03 21.70
C GLY A 52 -0.82 -17.41 21.33
N THR A 53 -1.61 -18.25 20.63
CA THR A 53 -1.23 -19.61 20.19
C THR A 53 -1.19 -19.76 18.67
N ARG A 54 -1.84 -18.84 17.95
CA ARG A 54 -1.91 -18.82 16.49
C ARG A 54 -1.27 -17.58 15.90
N MET A 55 -0.82 -17.69 14.66
CA MET A 55 -0.26 -16.58 13.89
C MET A 55 -0.67 -16.70 12.41
N LEU A 56 -1.21 -15.62 11.85
CA LEU A 56 -1.36 -15.47 10.41
C LEU A 56 0.02 -15.29 9.79
N ILE A 57 0.36 -16.07 8.76
CA ILE A 57 1.63 -15.97 8.02
C ILE A 57 1.36 -16.14 6.53
N GLY A 58 1.50 -15.09 5.74
CA GLY A 58 1.10 -15.10 4.34
C GLY A 58 -0.34 -15.56 4.18
N THR A 59 -0.57 -16.61 3.39
CA THR A 59 -1.89 -17.23 3.17
C THR A 59 -2.11 -18.48 4.05
N ASN A 60 -1.50 -18.49 5.24
CA ASN A 60 -1.59 -19.62 6.15
C ASN A 60 -1.85 -19.17 7.58
N VAL A 61 -2.39 -20.05 8.39
CA VAL A 61 -2.43 -19.94 9.85
C VAL A 61 -1.48 -20.96 10.44
N PHE A 62 -0.48 -20.48 11.15
CA PHE A 62 0.40 -21.26 11.99
C PHE A 62 -0.28 -21.43 13.36
N ASP A 63 -0.50 -22.66 13.77
CA ASP A 63 -1.23 -23.00 14.98
C ASP A 63 -0.40 -23.92 15.87
N CYS A 64 -0.13 -23.47 17.08
CA CYS A 64 0.65 -24.21 18.09
C CYS A 64 -0.23 -24.93 19.13
N GLY A 65 -1.53 -25.06 18.86
CA GLY A 65 -2.48 -25.72 19.74
C GLY A 65 -2.58 -25.03 21.12
N ALA A 66 -2.25 -25.76 22.17
CA ALA A 66 -2.26 -25.22 23.53
C ALA A 66 -0.97 -24.47 23.91
N HIS A 67 0.00 -24.36 23.01
CA HIS A 67 1.32 -23.81 23.32
C HIS A 67 1.39 -22.32 22.90
N ARG A 68 1.71 -21.45 23.85
CA ARG A 68 1.84 -20.02 23.58
C ARG A 68 3.03 -19.71 22.70
N LEU A 69 2.83 -18.85 21.72
CA LEU A 69 3.86 -18.39 20.77
C LEU A 69 5.08 -17.80 21.50
N VAL A 70 4.86 -17.10 22.59
CA VAL A 70 5.92 -16.42 23.37
C VAL A 70 6.71 -17.37 24.28
N ASP A 71 6.16 -18.54 24.64
CA ASP A 71 6.76 -19.42 25.65
C ASP A 71 7.08 -20.82 25.13
N THR A 72 6.05 -21.63 24.94
CA THR A 72 6.19 -23.10 24.79
C THR A 72 6.00 -23.60 23.38
N CYS A 73 5.61 -22.74 22.45
CA CYS A 73 5.48 -23.07 21.04
C CYS A 73 6.86 -23.36 20.43
N THR A 74 7.00 -24.49 19.77
CA THR A 74 8.19 -24.88 19.00
C THR A 74 7.75 -25.46 17.65
N PRO A 75 8.60 -25.50 16.60
CA PRO A 75 8.22 -25.97 15.26
C PRO A 75 7.62 -27.38 15.23
N ASP A 76 8.04 -28.26 16.13
CA ASP A 76 7.52 -29.63 16.23
C ASP A 76 6.11 -29.75 16.83
N LYS A 77 5.62 -28.69 17.47
CA LYS A 77 4.27 -28.58 18.04
C LYS A 77 3.29 -27.85 17.15
N ALA A 78 3.79 -27.27 16.09
CA ALA A 78 3.00 -26.44 15.22
C ALA A 78 2.36 -27.22 14.08
N THR A 79 1.16 -26.82 13.70
CA THR A 79 0.51 -27.21 12.45
C THR A 79 0.28 -25.96 11.60
N VAL A 80 0.49 -26.06 10.30
CA VAL A 80 0.26 -24.96 9.36
C VAL A 80 -0.95 -25.31 8.52
N TYR A 81 -1.99 -24.50 8.65
CA TYR A 81 -3.25 -24.65 7.92
C TYR A 81 -3.33 -23.61 6.79
N PRO A 82 -3.61 -24.01 5.54
CA PRO A 82 -3.82 -23.07 4.46
C PRO A 82 -5.13 -22.31 4.64
N ILE A 83 -5.16 -21.08 4.14
CA ILE A 83 -6.39 -20.31 3.91
C ILE A 83 -6.78 -20.53 2.46
N ALA A 84 -7.95 -21.13 2.22
CA ALA A 84 -8.44 -21.36 0.87
C ALA A 84 -8.87 -20.01 0.24
N PRO A 85 -8.49 -19.76 -1.02
CA PRO A 85 -9.01 -18.59 -1.71
C PRO A 85 -10.52 -18.71 -1.89
N HIS A 86 -11.23 -17.59 -1.84
CA HIS A 86 -12.71 -17.57 -1.93
C HIS A 86 -13.24 -18.03 -3.30
N ARG A 87 -12.40 -18.05 -4.32
CA ARG A 87 -12.68 -18.55 -5.66
C ARG A 87 -11.42 -19.09 -6.34
N PRO A 88 -11.54 -19.99 -7.32
CA PRO A 88 -10.41 -20.44 -8.13
C PRO A 88 -9.73 -19.26 -8.84
N GLY A 89 -8.40 -19.16 -8.73
CA GLY A 89 -7.60 -18.11 -9.37
C GLY A 89 -7.58 -16.77 -8.65
N SER A 90 -8.26 -16.62 -7.52
CA SER A 90 -8.10 -15.44 -6.66
C SER A 90 -6.68 -15.37 -6.10
N VAL A 91 -6.08 -14.21 -6.21
CA VAL A 91 -4.77 -13.89 -5.63
C VAL A 91 -5.01 -13.01 -4.41
N MET A 92 -4.76 -13.55 -3.24
CA MET A 92 -4.87 -12.82 -1.99
C MET A 92 -3.50 -12.25 -1.63
N ARG A 93 -3.36 -10.93 -1.67
CA ARG A 93 -2.11 -10.25 -1.33
C ARG A 93 -2.21 -9.63 0.06
N GLU A 94 -1.14 -9.80 0.84
CA GLU A 94 -0.91 -9.04 2.05
C GLU A 94 -2.07 -9.11 3.05
N LEU A 95 -2.42 -10.34 3.43
CA LEU A 95 -3.50 -10.59 4.37
C LEU A 95 -3.26 -9.84 5.70
N ARG A 96 -4.30 -9.22 6.21
CA ARG A 96 -4.32 -8.50 7.50
C ARG A 96 -5.42 -9.06 8.38
N LEU A 97 -5.02 -9.51 9.57
CA LEU A 97 -5.96 -10.01 10.56
C LEU A 97 -6.75 -8.83 11.14
N HIS A 98 -8.07 -8.97 11.19
CA HIS A 98 -8.92 -8.04 11.92
C HIS A 98 -8.70 -8.19 13.44
N PRO A 99 -8.77 -7.11 14.21
CA PRO A 99 -8.54 -7.18 15.66
C PRO A 99 -9.47 -8.11 16.45
N ASP A 100 -10.60 -8.55 15.90
CA ASP A 100 -11.50 -9.51 16.55
C ASP A 100 -11.09 -10.98 16.37
N ASP A 101 -10.01 -11.27 15.66
CA ASP A 101 -9.50 -12.63 15.36
C ASP A 101 -10.44 -13.53 14.52
N ARG A 102 -11.51 -12.98 13.97
CA ARG A 102 -12.53 -13.71 13.21
C ARG A 102 -12.63 -13.30 11.76
N HIS A 103 -12.09 -12.13 11.44
CA HIS A 103 -12.12 -11.56 10.11
C HIS A 103 -10.72 -11.23 9.63
N LEU A 104 -10.57 -11.07 8.34
CA LEU A 104 -9.35 -10.58 7.72
C LEU A 104 -9.67 -9.72 6.50
N GLY A 105 -8.70 -8.90 6.15
CA GLY A 105 -8.74 -8.14 4.91
C GLY A 105 -7.52 -8.45 4.05
N PHE A 106 -7.62 -8.19 2.76
CA PHE A 106 -6.53 -8.37 1.80
C PHE A 106 -6.75 -7.54 0.55
N SER A 107 -5.69 -7.40 -0.23
CA SER A 107 -5.77 -6.84 -1.57
C SER A 107 -5.91 -7.96 -2.60
N GLU A 108 -6.89 -7.85 -3.49
CA GLU A 108 -7.06 -8.75 -4.63
C GLU A 108 -6.77 -8.03 -5.94
N PRO A 109 -5.66 -8.35 -6.63
CA PRO A 109 -5.35 -7.77 -7.91
C PRO A 109 -6.28 -8.28 -9.00
N SER A 110 -6.71 -7.39 -9.87
CA SER A 110 -7.38 -7.72 -11.13
C SER A 110 -6.34 -7.84 -12.22
N LEU A 111 -6.27 -9.00 -12.85
CA LEU A 111 -5.32 -9.31 -13.90
C LEU A 111 -6.04 -9.53 -15.23
N ILE A 112 -5.68 -8.79 -16.27
CA ILE A 112 -6.11 -9.05 -17.65
C ILE A 112 -4.91 -9.57 -18.45
N ASN A 113 -5.02 -10.77 -18.96
CA ASN A 113 -3.91 -11.45 -19.68
C ASN A 113 -2.59 -11.50 -18.88
N GLY A 114 -2.68 -11.61 -17.55
CA GLY A 114 -1.52 -11.61 -16.65
C GLY A 114 -0.93 -10.23 -16.36
N VAL A 115 -1.52 -9.17 -16.90
CA VAL A 115 -1.14 -7.79 -16.62
C VAL A 115 -2.02 -7.24 -15.49
N PHE A 116 -1.39 -6.66 -14.50
CA PHE A 116 -2.07 -5.98 -13.40
C PHE A 116 -2.77 -4.72 -13.93
N VAL A 117 -4.08 -4.64 -13.75
CA VAL A 117 -4.89 -3.50 -14.24
C VAL A 117 -5.59 -2.74 -13.11
N ASP A 118 -5.90 -3.41 -12.01
CA ASP A 118 -6.58 -2.82 -10.86
C ASP A 118 -6.36 -3.67 -9.61
N GLN A 119 -6.76 -3.18 -8.46
CA GLN A 119 -6.69 -3.88 -7.19
C GLN A 119 -7.89 -3.51 -6.31
N PHE A 120 -8.44 -4.49 -5.63
CA PHE A 120 -9.58 -4.32 -4.75
C PHE A 120 -9.20 -4.57 -3.30
N ALA A 121 -9.67 -3.74 -2.40
CA ALA A 121 -9.68 -4.04 -0.98
C ALA A 121 -10.84 -4.99 -0.68
N VAL A 122 -10.54 -6.11 -0.04
CA VAL A 122 -11.52 -7.16 0.28
C VAL A 122 -11.46 -7.47 1.76
N MET A 123 -12.62 -7.67 2.36
CA MET A 123 -12.79 -8.13 3.73
C MET A 123 -13.58 -9.43 3.76
N SER A 124 -13.30 -10.32 4.71
CA SER A 124 -13.99 -11.61 4.84
C SER A 124 -13.95 -12.17 6.24
N GLY A 125 -14.91 -13.01 6.57
CA GLY A 125 -14.83 -13.89 7.73
C GLY A 125 -13.77 -14.98 7.53
N LEU A 126 -13.16 -15.43 8.62
CA LEU A 126 -12.14 -16.47 8.66
C LEU A 126 -12.62 -17.65 9.52
N THR A 127 -13.03 -18.74 8.89
CA THR A 127 -13.63 -19.90 9.55
C THR A 127 -12.77 -21.15 9.35
N PHE A 128 -12.50 -21.88 10.43
CA PHE A 128 -11.76 -23.15 10.33
C PHE A 128 -12.69 -24.30 9.94
N ASN A 129 -12.40 -24.95 8.82
CA ASN A 129 -13.06 -26.18 8.38
C ASN A 129 -12.27 -27.39 8.85
N GLN A 130 -12.73 -28.02 9.91
CA GLN A 130 -12.06 -29.17 10.52
C GLN A 130 -11.99 -30.38 9.57
N ALA A 131 -13.03 -30.62 8.77
CA ALA A 131 -13.07 -31.76 7.85
C ALA A 131 -12.07 -31.61 6.69
N ALA A 132 -11.86 -30.38 6.23
CA ALA A 132 -10.92 -30.04 5.17
C ALA A 132 -9.51 -29.70 5.70
N ALA A 133 -9.33 -29.58 7.01
CA ALA A 133 -8.11 -29.14 7.67
C ALA A 133 -7.53 -27.84 7.08
N ARG A 134 -8.38 -26.84 6.94
CA ARG A 134 -8.02 -25.52 6.37
C ARG A 134 -8.93 -24.43 6.89
N TYR A 135 -8.51 -23.19 6.73
CA TYR A 135 -9.37 -22.02 6.90
C TYR A 135 -10.08 -21.70 5.58
N GLU A 136 -11.29 -21.21 5.68
CA GLU A 136 -12.13 -20.79 4.57
C GLU A 136 -12.58 -19.34 4.77
N LEU A 137 -12.66 -18.60 3.66
CA LEU A 137 -13.16 -17.24 3.63
C LEU A 137 -14.68 -17.29 3.47
N THR A 138 -15.37 -16.61 4.36
CA THR A 138 -16.82 -16.48 4.35
C THR A 138 -17.21 -15.02 4.21
N GLU A 139 -18.42 -14.75 3.77
CA GLU A 139 -18.97 -13.38 3.73
C GLU A 139 -18.08 -12.37 2.98
N VAL A 140 -17.47 -12.81 1.88
CA VAL A 140 -16.50 -12.02 1.11
C VAL A 140 -17.13 -10.72 0.63
N THR A 141 -16.58 -9.61 1.06
CA THR A 141 -17.10 -8.27 0.83
C THR A 141 -16.01 -7.37 0.25
N TYR A 142 -16.25 -6.84 -0.94
CA TYR A 142 -15.38 -5.88 -1.59
C TYR A 142 -15.69 -4.48 -1.06
N LEU A 143 -14.69 -3.79 -0.56
CA LEU A 143 -14.81 -2.42 -0.05
C LEU A 143 -14.96 -1.43 -1.21
N LEU A 144 -16.00 -1.64 -1.99
CA LEU A 144 -16.42 -0.82 -3.11
C LEU A 144 -17.86 -0.41 -2.87
N PRO A 145 -18.22 0.86 -3.10
CA PRO A 145 -19.61 1.29 -3.01
C PRO A 145 -20.54 0.41 -3.83
N ASN A 146 -21.60 -0.10 -3.21
CA ASN A 146 -22.60 -0.95 -3.84
C ASN A 146 -23.64 -0.15 -4.64
N ALA A 147 -23.66 1.17 -4.51
CA ALA A 147 -24.54 2.02 -5.31
C ALA A 147 -24.07 2.05 -6.75
N SER A 148 -24.96 1.76 -7.69
CA SER A 148 -24.69 1.86 -9.11
C SER A 148 -24.19 3.26 -9.47
N GLY A 149 -22.96 3.39 -9.93
CA GLY A 149 -22.40 4.62 -10.46
C GLY A 149 -21.34 5.32 -9.60
N SER A 150 -21.10 4.90 -8.35
CA SER A 150 -20.12 5.55 -7.49
C SER A 150 -18.93 4.64 -7.21
N GLN A 151 -17.95 4.60 -8.09
CA GLN A 151 -16.86 3.63 -7.96
C GLN A 151 -15.48 4.14 -8.38
N GLY A 152 -15.35 5.40 -8.76
CA GLY A 152 -14.08 6.04 -9.10
C GLY A 152 -13.82 7.26 -8.22
N MET A 153 -12.54 7.63 -8.04
CA MET A 153 -12.17 8.88 -7.38
C MET A 153 -12.82 10.09 -8.08
N ILE A 154 -12.95 10.04 -9.38
CA ILE A 154 -13.63 11.01 -10.22
C ILE A 154 -14.80 10.30 -10.89
N GLU A 155 -16.02 10.79 -10.70
CA GLU A 155 -17.24 10.15 -11.19
C GLU A 155 -18.29 11.17 -11.64
N PRO A 156 -19.26 10.77 -12.49
CA PRO A 156 -20.37 11.63 -12.86
C PRO A 156 -21.25 12.00 -11.65
N VAL A 157 -21.70 13.24 -11.61
CA VAL A 157 -22.71 13.69 -10.65
C VAL A 157 -24.05 12.99 -10.95
N PRO A 158 -24.73 12.38 -9.97
CA PRO A 158 -26.03 11.76 -10.18
C PRO A 158 -27.03 12.71 -10.83
N GLY A 159 -27.56 12.32 -12.00
CA GLY A 159 -28.47 13.15 -12.78
C GLY A 159 -27.82 14.19 -13.71
N GLU A 160 -26.51 14.36 -13.65
CA GLU A 160 -25.75 15.28 -14.49
C GLU A 160 -24.59 14.53 -15.19
N PRO A 161 -24.86 13.71 -16.21
CA PRO A 161 -23.90 12.72 -16.71
C PRO A 161 -22.63 13.33 -17.35
N THR A 162 -22.62 14.61 -17.68
CA THR A 162 -21.46 15.32 -18.21
C THR A 162 -20.73 16.18 -17.18
N ARG A 163 -21.20 16.17 -15.93
CA ARG A 163 -20.53 16.85 -14.82
C ARG A 163 -19.88 15.83 -13.89
N LEU A 164 -18.63 16.05 -13.55
CA LEU A 164 -17.88 15.18 -12.65
C LEU A 164 -17.83 15.77 -11.24
N ARG A 165 -17.62 14.89 -10.28
CA ARG A 165 -17.28 15.22 -8.89
C ARG A 165 -16.16 14.34 -8.38
N ARG A 166 -15.52 14.74 -7.30
CA ARG A 166 -14.60 13.91 -6.52
C ARG A 166 -15.40 13.01 -5.56
N ASN A 167 -14.98 11.77 -5.45
CA ASN A 167 -15.60 10.77 -4.57
C ASN A 167 -14.55 10.25 -3.58
N GLU A 168 -14.54 10.80 -2.37
CA GLU A 168 -13.53 10.45 -1.35
C GLU A 168 -13.51 8.97 -0.95
N PRO A 169 -14.64 8.24 -0.80
CA PRO A 169 -14.61 6.81 -0.50
C PRO A 169 -13.84 5.97 -1.52
N ALA A 170 -13.76 6.42 -2.77
CA ALA A 170 -12.99 5.73 -3.79
C ALA A 170 -11.46 5.83 -3.59
N ALA A 171 -10.99 6.65 -2.65
CA ALA A 171 -9.57 6.70 -2.27
C ALA A 171 -9.03 5.36 -1.74
N MET A 172 -9.91 4.43 -1.33
CA MET A 172 -9.56 3.03 -1.00
C MET A 172 -9.16 2.18 -2.21
N ILE A 173 -9.02 2.76 -3.38
CA ILE A 173 -8.74 2.08 -4.65
C ILE A 173 -7.44 1.28 -4.65
N GLY A 174 -6.39 1.79 -4.00
CA GLY A 174 -5.06 1.25 -4.14
C GLY A 174 -4.87 -0.10 -3.45
N GLU A 175 -4.32 -0.10 -2.28
CA GLU A 175 -4.00 -1.29 -1.52
C GLU A 175 -4.65 -1.27 -0.15
N PHE A 176 -5.20 -2.41 0.27
CA PHE A 176 -5.65 -2.61 1.63
C PHE A 176 -4.43 -2.77 2.56
N ARG A 177 -4.38 -2.02 3.66
CA ARG A 177 -3.22 -1.99 4.57
C ARG A 177 -3.51 -2.48 5.97
N GLY A 178 -4.75 -2.69 6.34
CA GLY A 178 -5.13 -3.20 7.65
C GLY A 178 -6.37 -2.54 8.21
N PHE A 179 -6.46 -2.59 9.52
CA PHE A 179 -7.56 -2.04 10.28
C PHE A 179 -7.02 -1.13 11.39
N THR A 180 -7.84 -0.19 11.84
CA THR A 180 -7.66 0.46 13.15
C THR A 180 -7.65 -0.58 14.26
N HIS A 181 -7.09 -0.24 15.42
CA HIS A 181 -6.99 -1.21 16.54
C HIS A 181 -8.38 -1.59 17.08
N ASP A 182 -9.34 -0.68 17.04
CA ASP A 182 -10.74 -0.95 17.42
C ASP A 182 -11.50 -1.78 16.36
N GLY A 183 -10.95 -1.94 15.15
CA GLY A 183 -11.52 -2.70 14.05
C GLY A 183 -12.63 -2.00 13.27
N LYS A 184 -12.96 -0.73 13.59
CA LYS A 184 -14.09 -0.02 12.96
C LYS A 184 -13.75 0.64 11.64
N SER A 185 -12.47 0.78 11.33
CA SER A 185 -12.04 1.40 10.07
C SER A 185 -10.99 0.56 9.35
N ALA A 186 -11.02 0.63 8.03
CA ALA A 186 -10.02 0.07 7.15
C ALA A 186 -8.92 1.10 6.84
N LEU A 187 -7.68 0.63 6.78
CA LEU A 187 -6.53 1.40 6.31
C LEU A 187 -6.29 1.06 4.84
N GLY A 188 -6.14 2.07 4.01
CA GLY A 188 -5.90 1.89 2.59
C GLY A 188 -4.97 2.95 2.01
N ILE A 189 -4.48 2.69 0.81
CA ILE A 189 -3.72 3.65 0.01
C ILE A 189 -4.60 4.10 -1.15
N GLY A 190 -4.61 5.40 -1.41
CA GLY A 190 -5.32 5.99 -2.52
C GLY A 190 -4.67 7.25 -3.03
N THR A 191 -5.24 7.84 -4.08
CA THR A 191 -4.81 9.10 -4.66
C THR A 191 -5.82 10.20 -4.38
N TYR A 192 -5.38 11.29 -3.80
CA TYR A 192 -6.17 12.50 -3.61
C TYR A 192 -5.76 13.59 -4.61
N ASP A 193 -4.49 13.85 -4.70
CA ASP A 193 -3.87 14.63 -5.75
C ASP A 193 -3.27 13.69 -6.79
N SER A 194 -3.16 14.12 -8.04
CA SER A 194 -2.66 13.31 -9.16
C SER A 194 -1.32 12.65 -8.79
N TRP A 195 -1.28 11.34 -8.87
CA TRP A 195 -0.11 10.48 -8.61
C TRP A 195 0.50 10.60 -7.19
N ASN A 196 -0.18 11.24 -6.26
CA ASN A 196 0.21 11.25 -4.85
C ASN A 196 -0.51 10.12 -4.10
N PHE A 197 0.23 9.12 -3.65
CA PHE A 197 -0.30 7.98 -2.93
C PHE A 197 -0.21 8.21 -1.43
N ASP A 198 -1.36 8.43 -0.84
CA ASP A 198 -1.55 8.70 0.57
C ASP A 198 -2.29 7.59 1.29
N LEU A 199 -2.14 7.59 2.60
CA LEU A 199 -2.91 6.75 3.51
C LEU A 199 -4.28 7.35 3.80
N PHE A 200 -5.28 6.47 3.81
CA PHE A 200 -6.64 6.78 4.20
C PHE A 200 -7.11 5.86 5.31
N VAL A 201 -7.87 6.42 6.22
CA VAL A 201 -8.68 5.71 7.22
C VAL A 201 -10.12 5.84 6.78
N THR A 202 -10.76 4.72 6.46
CA THR A 202 -12.14 4.67 5.97
C THR A 202 -13.01 3.91 6.96
N ASP A 203 -14.02 4.58 7.48
CA ASP A 203 -14.98 4.03 8.41
C ASP A 203 -15.84 2.94 7.72
N LEU A 204 -15.92 1.76 8.34
CA LEU A 204 -16.61 0.60 7.75
C LEU A 204 -18.14 0.71 7.83
N GLU A 205 -18.69 1.54 8.72
CA GLU A 205 -20.13 1.76 8.81
C GLU A 205 -20.62 2.84 7.84
N THR A 206 -19.88 3.97 7.76
CA THR A 206 -20.36 5.19 7.07
C THR A 206 -19.71 5.42 5.70
N ALA A 207 -18.64 4.73 5.34
CA ALA A 207 -17.77 4.99 4.21
C ALA A 207 -16.96 6.31 4.32
N GLY A 208 -17.07 7.05 5.41
CA GLY A 208 -16.31 8.29 5.61
C GLY A 208 -14.81 8.03 5.55
N SER A 209 -14.14 8.58 4.54
CA SER A 209 -12.69 8.46 4.37
C SER A 209 -11.99 9.72 4.84
N ARG A 210 -10.85 9.53 5.51
CA ARG A 210 -9.98 10.61 5.95
C ARG A 210 -8.55 10.34 5.50
N ARG A 211 -7.95 11.31 4.82
CA ARG A 211 -6.54 11.32 4.44
C ARG A 211 -5.67 11.54 5.68
N VAL A 212 -4.68 10.69 5.91
CA VAL A 212 -3.82 10.72 7.11
C VAL A 212 -2.32 10.80 6.79
N SER A 213 -1.95 10.94 5.54
CA SER A 213 -0.64 11.39 5.09
C SER A 213 -0.79 12.45 4.02
N LEU A 214 0.12 13.41 3.94
CA LEU A 214 0.01 14.58 3.06
C LEU A 214 1.28 14.84 2.24
N ASP A 215 2.34 14.06 2.43
CA ASP A 215 3.58 14.27 1.71
C ASP A 215 3.52 13.63 0.31
N PRO A 216 3.82 14.37 -0.76
CA PRO A 216 3.73 13.89 -2.13
C PRO A 216 4.87 12.93 -2.51
N ALA A 217 5.18 11.97 -1.62
CA ALA A 217 6.27 11.00 -1.83
C ALA A 217 5.68 9.63 -1.74
N TYR A 218 5.17 8.86 -2.04
CA TYR A 218 4.68 7.50 -1.84
C TYR A 218 4.75 7.05 -0.38
N THR A 219 3.59 6.93 0.21
CA THR A 219 3.37 6.39 1.54
C THR A 219 2.81 4.98 1.42
N ASP A 220 3.41 4.06 2.15
CA ASP A 220 3.00 2.65 2.14
C ASP A 220 3.36 2.05 3.52
N PRO A 221 3.19 0.82 3.77
CA PRO A 221 2.45 0.17 4.83
C PRO A 221 2.34 0.96 6.14
N SER A 222 1.24 0.74 6.81
CA SER A 222 0.89 1.50 8.01
C SER A 222 0.23 0.64 9.07
N LYS A 223 0.27 1.14 10.33
CA LYS A 223 -0.42 0.54 11.47
C LYS A 223 -0.83 1.62 12.46
N THR A 224 -2.06 1.59 12.96
CA THR A 224 -2.48 2.47 14.05
C THR A 224 -1.91 2.02 15.39
N SER A 225 -1.73 2.97 16.29
CA SER A 225 -1.40 2.70 17.69
C SER A 225 -2.53 1.96 18.40
N PRO A 226 -2.27 1.32 19.55
CA PRO A 226 -3.30 0.62 20.31
C PRO A 226 -4.48 1.48 20.77
N ASP A 227 -4.30 2.79 20.85
CA ASP A 227 -5.33 3.78 21.19
C ASP A 227 -5.99 4.43 19.95
N ASP A 228 -5.57 4.06 18.75
CA ASP A 228 -6.01 4.63 17.47
C ASP A 228 -5.82 6.17 17.32
N ASP A 229 -5.02 6.78 18.19
CA ASP A 229 -4.71 8.21 18.10
C ASP A 229 -3.60 8.50 17.08
N TRP A 230 -2.69 7.55 16.88
CA TRP A 230 -1.51 7.69 16.05
C TRP A 230 -1.46 6.63 14.96
N ILE A 231 -0.76 6.94 13.89
CA ILE A 231 -0.43 5.98 12.85
C ILE A 231 1.07 6.01 12.57
N VAL A 232 1.69 4.83 12.53
CA VAL A 232 3.05 4.66 12.00
C VAL A 232 2.97 4.21 10.55
N TYR A 233 3.83 4.73 9.71
CA TYR A 233 3.89 4.37 8.30
C TYR A 233 5.30 4.51 7.73
N MET A 234 5.52 3.85 6.60
CA MET A 234 6.73 4.00 5.82
C MET A 234 6.50 4.98 4.68
N ASP A 235 7.44 5.89 4.46
CA ASP A 235 7.32 6.97 3.48
C ASP A 235 8.63 7.18 2.73
N GLY A 236 8.52 7.45 1.44
CA GLY A 236 9.63 7.63 0.51
C GLY A 236 10.20 9.05 0.43
N ARG A 237 9.71 10.00 1.23
CA ARG A 237 10.06 11.44 1.14
C ARG A 237 11.56 11.75 1.24
N VAL A 238 12.31 10.93 1.94
CA VAL A 238 13.76 11.10 2.08
C VAL A 238 14.51 10.99 0.74
N SER A 239 13.94 10.28 -0.21
CA SER A 239 14.57 10.08 -1.53
C SER A 239 14.12 11.08 -2.59
N ASP A 240 13.07 11.83 -2.35
CA ASP A 240 12.38 12.70 -3.31
C ASP A 240 11.99 12.00 -4.64
N ARG A 241 12.11 10.68 -4.67
CA ARG A 241 12.05 9.87 -5.90
C ARG A 241 10.71 9.93 -6.61
N MET A 242 9.64 10.24 -5.89
CA MET A 242 8.27 10.24 -6.44
C MET A 242 7.70 11.63 -6.69
N ARG A 243 8.37 12.67 -6.21
CA ARG A 243 7.88 14.04 -6.31
C ARG A 243 7.75 14.55 -7.76
N PHE A 244 8.49 13.96 -8.69
CA PHE A 244 8.33 14.29 -10.11
C PHE A 244 6.90 14.04 -10.64
N ALA A 245 6.17 13.11 -10.04
CA ALA A 245 4.80 12.78 -10.44
C ALA A 245 3.75 13.49 -9.57
N GLY A 246 3.88 13.40 -8.24
CA GLY A 246 2.84 13.78 -7.29
C GLY A 246 3.05 15.13 -6.58
N ALA A 247 4.09 15.90 -6.89
CA ALA A 247 4.44 17.07 -6.07
C ALA A 247 3.48 18.26 -6.20
N LEU A 248 2.70 18.39 -7.27
CA LEU A 248 1.80 19.53 -7.43
C LEU A 248 0.51 19.34 -6.63
N PRO A 249 0.28 20.09 -5.55
CA PRO A 249 -0.96 19.99 -4.78
C PRO A 249 -2.16 20.51 -5.56
N GLY A 250 -3.33 19.93 -5.33
CA GLY A 250 -4.59 20.40 -5.90
C GLY A 250 -4.84 19.97 -7.35
N VAL A 251 -3.91 19.28 -8.02
CA VAL A 251 -4.17 18.68 -9.34
C VAL A 251 -5.00 17.42 -9.16
N PRO A 252 -6.24 17.33 -9.67
CA PRO A 252 -7.09 16.18 -9.45
C PRO A 252 -6.57 14.92 -10.20
N PRO A 253 -6.79 13.71 -9.67
CA PRO A 253 -6.27 12.46 -10.25
C PRO A 253 -7.09 11.99 -11.47
N ILE A 254 -7.18 12.82 -12.51
CA ILE A 254 -7.96 12.55 -13.72
C ILE A 254 -7.16 11.68 -14.70
N VAL A 255 -5.91 12.05 -14.98
CA VAL A 255 -5.05 11.28 -15.89
C VAL A 255 -4.68 9.90 -15.33
N ASP A 256 -4.75 9.77 -14.02
CA ASP A 256 -4.56 8.52 -13.27
C ASP A 256 -5.60 7.45 -13.63
N LEU A 257 -6.80 7.86 -14.05
CA LEU A 257 -7.91 6.96 -14.42
C LEU A 257 -7.60 6.10 -15.65
N VAL A 258 -6.66 6.51 -16.49
CA VAL A 258 -6.28 5.74 -17.68
C VAL A 258 -5.58 4.43 -17.31
N ASN A 259 -4.69 4.47 -16.33
CA ASN A 259 -3.99 3.28 -15.85
C ASN A 259 -3.37 3.52 -14.47
N THR A 260 -4.11 3.27 -13.42
CA THR A 260 -3.63 3.36 -12.05
C THR A 260 -2.46 2.43 -11.75
N GLY A 261 -2.31 1.32 -12.50
CA GLY A 261 -1.19 0.40 -12.36
C GLY A 261 0.14 0.95 -12.89
N ALA A 262 0.14 1.98 -13.74
CA ALA A 262 1.38 2.55 -14.30
C ALA A 262 2.32 3.07 -13.20
N VAL A 263 1.78 3.62 -12.11
CA VAL A 263 2.55 4.14 -10.98
C VAL A 263 3.37 3.07 -10.29
N GLN A 264 2.88 1.85 -10.20
CA GLN A 264 3.64 0.76 -9.59
C GLN A 264 4.97 0.52 -10.34
N PHE A 265 4.99 0.76 -11.63
CA PHE A 265 6.23 0.64 -12.41
C PHE A 265 7.22 1.74 -12.09
N PHE A 266 6.75 2.93 -11.75
CA PHE A 266 7.63 4.01 -11.29
C PHE A 266 8.27 3.67 -9.96
N TYR A 267 7.46 3.23 -9.00
CA TYR A 267 7.92 2.91 -7.64
C TYR A 267 8.87 1.74 -7.60
N ASN A 268 8.59 0.72 -8.39
CA ASN A 268 9.32 -0.54 -8.37
C ASN A 268 10.39 -0.64 -9.46
N ASN A 269 10.57 0.42 -10.28
CA ASN A 269 11.52 0.42 -11.39
C ASN A 269 12.94 0.76 -10.94
N GLY A 270 13.47 0.06 -9.99
CA GLY A 270 14.81 0.28 -9.48
C GLY A 270 15.10 -0.61 -8.30
N HIS A 271 16.36 -0.66 -7.88
CA HIS A 271 16.76 -1.47 -6.73
C HIS A 271 16.43 -0.79 -5.40
N ARG A 272 15.91 0.45 -5.43
CA ARG A 272 15.77 1.26 -4.24
C ARG A 272 14.35 1.76 -4.08
N ARG A 273 13.66 1.15 -3.15
CA ARG A 273 12.47 1.69 -2.54
C ARG A 273 12.90 2.27 -1.21
N PHE A 274 13.09 3.58 -1.16
CA PHE A 274 13.58 4.24 0.03
C PHE A 274 12.42 4.60 0.95
N PHE A 275 12.17 3.75 1.91
CA PHE A 275 11.25 4.02 2.99
C PHE A 275 11.98 4.37 4.27
N GLN A 276 11.40 5.31 5.02
CA GLN A 276 11.78 5.56 6.39
C GLN A 276 10.51 5.59 7.27
N PRO A 277 10.61 5.25 8.56
CA PRO A 277 9.47 5.23 9.45
C PRO A 277 9.09 6.63 9.93
N TYR A 278 7.81 6.95 9.78
CA TYR A 278 7.20 8.19 10.27
C TYR A 278 6.01 7.87 11.17
N ILE A 279 5.72 8.77 12.09
CA ILE A 279 4.48 8.78 12.85
C ILE A 279 3.76 10.12 12.68
N THR A 280 2.45 10.07 12.75
CA THR A 280 1.60 11.26 12.82
C THR A 280 0.37 10.98 13.67
N ARG A 281 -0.27 12.02 14.18
CA ARG A 281 -1.60 11.89 14.74
C ARG A 281 -2.62 11.72 13.62
N ILE A 282 -3.61 10.86 13.85
CA ILE A 282 -4.67 10.63 12.87
C ILE A 282 -5.54 11.89 12.69
N ASP A 283 -5.71 12.69 13.74
CA ASP A 283 -6.48 13.93 13.74
C ASP A 283 -5.67 15.18 13.33
N ASP A 284 -4.33 15.07 13.21
CA ASP A 284 -3.43 16.17 12.80
C ASP A 284 -2.33 15.65 11.84
N PRO A 285 -2.69 15.25 10.61
CA PRO A 285 -1.76 14.61 9.67
C PRO A 285 -0.66 15.55 9.15
N GLY A 286 -0.78 16.87 9.36
CA GLY A 286 0.24 17.85 9.00
C GLY A 286 1.49 17.82 9.89
N ARG A 287 1.41 17.18 11.06
CA ARG A 287 2.51 17.10 12.04
C ARG A 287 3.11 15.70 12.05
N THR A 288 4.06 15.47 11.16
CA THR A 288 4.76 14.19 11.06
C THR A 288 6.10 14.21 11.77
N GLN A 289 6.49 13.09 12.37
CA GLN A 289 7.80 12.90 12.99
C GLN A 289 8.48 11.68 12.39
N GLN A 290 9.71 11.84 11.92
CA GLN A 290 10.57 10.73 11.51
C GLN A 290 11.16 10.05 12.75
N LEU A 291 11.00 8.72 12.84
CA LEU A 291 11.47 7.95 14.01
C LEU A 291 12.98 7.74 14.03
N ASN A 292 13.62 7.74 12.87
CA ASN A 292 15.04 7.50 12.71
C ASN A 292 15.74 8.69 12.03
N ALA A 293 15.45 9.89 12.50
CA ALA A 293 16.06 11.12 11.98
C ALA A 293 17.62 11.05 12.04
N CYS A 294 18.25 11.91 11.27
CA CYS A 294 19.69 11.97 11.17
C CYS A 294 20.33 12.74 12.35
N ASP A 295 20.39 12.11 13.48
CA ASP A 295 21.06 12.59 14.68
C ASP A 295 22.33 11.79 15.04
N ASP A 296 22.45 10.56 14.51
CA ASP A 296 23.59 9.67 14.72
C ASP A 296 23.96 8.93 13.42
N PRO A 297 25.02 9.35 12.70
CA PRO A 297 25.47 8.67 11.49
C PRO A 297 26.32 7.42 11.74
N THR A 298 26.51 7.01 13.00
CA THR A 298 27.32 5.84 13.34
C THR A 298 26.72 4.57 12.74
N PRO A 299 27.50 3.70 12.06
CA PRO A 299 27.02 2.42 11.58
C PRO A 299 26.40 1.58 12.69
N GLY A 300 25.18 1.10 12.47
CA GLY A 300 24.39 0.36 13.45
C GLY A 300 23.41 1.20 14.28
N SER A 301 23.45 2.53 14.18
CA SER A 301 22.53 3.42 14.91
C SER A 301 21.07 3.28 14.48
N GLY A 302 20.81 2.85 13.24
CA GLY A 302 19.46 2.80 12.66
C GLY A 302 18.95 4.14 12.12
N SER A 303 19.70 5.22 12.32
CA SER A 303 19.42 6.56 11.77
C SER A 303 19.35 6.52 10.24
N VAL A 304 18.59 7.45 9.64
CA VAL A 304 18.55 7.61 8.17
C VAL A 304 19.93 7.93 7.57
N CYS A 305 20.83 8.45 8.37
CA CYS A 305 22.21 8.72 7.98
C CYS A 305 23.15 7.51 8.11
N ASP A 306 22.69 6.42 8.69
CA ASP A 306 23.47 5.16 8.70
C ASP A 306 23.57 4.66 7.25
N PRO A 307 24.79 4.60 6.69
CA PRO A 307 24.94 4.39 5.27
C PRO A 307 24.29 3.12 4.76
N LEU A 308 23.58 3.22 3.65
CA LEU A 308 23.01 2.10 2.89
C LEU A 308 21.80 1.38 3.53
N TRP A 309 21.28 1.81 4.66
CA TRP A 309 20.14 1.15 5.30
C TRP A 309 18.85 1.92 5.07
N ASN A 310 17.82 1.20 4.61
CA ASN A 310 16.48 1.73 4.38
C ASN A 310 15.46 1.01 5.22
N GLY A 311 14.48 1.74 5.72
CA GLY A 311 13.27 1.16 6.26
C GLY A 311 12.55 0.29 5.23
N ARG A 312 11.82 -0.69 5.71
CA ARG A 312 11.01 -1.61 4.92
C ARG A 312 9.64 -1.79 5.58
N ALA A 313 8.71 -2.34 4.82
CA ALA A 313 7.40 -2.76 5.30
C ALA A 313 7.55 -3.85 6.38
N ASP A 314 6.67 -4.08 7.27
CA ASP A 314 5.55 -3.36 7.85
C ASP A 314 5.96 -2.92 9.26
N PRO A 315 5.77 -1.67 9.65
CA PRO A 315 6.00 -1.28 11.04
C PRO A 315 4.89 -1.83 11.94
N ALA A 316 5.21 -2.05 13.21
CA ALA A 316 4.23 -2.50 14.20
C ALA A 316 4.45 -1.83 15.55
N TRP A 317 3.36 -1.48 16.22
CA TRP A 317 3.39 -0.97 17.58
C TRP A 317 3.58 -2.10 18.60
N SER A 318 4.25 -1.77 19.71
CA SER A 318 4.16 -2.60 20.93
C SER A 318 2.72 -2.61 21.45
N PRO A 319 2.29 -3.68 22.13
CA PRO A 319 0.92 -3.76 22.63
C PRO A 319 0.50 -2.63 23.58
N ASP A 320 1.46 -2.01 24.27
CA ASP A 320 1.26 -0.88 25.18
C ASP A 320 1.43 0.49 24.52
N GLY A 321 1.76 0.53 23.22
CA GLY A 321 1.91 1.78 22.46
C GLY A 321 3.17 2.57 22.73
N THR A 322 4.15 2.05 23.49
CA THR A 322 5.37 2.77 23.88
C THR A 322 6.54 2.59 22.91
N ALA A 323 6.45 1.61 22.03
CA ALA A 323 7.52 1.33 21.06
C ALA A 323 6.97 0.95 19.68
N ILE A 324 7.80 1.14 18.68
CA ILE A 324 7.53 0.75 17.29
C ILE A 324 8.66 -0.14 16.81
N VAL A 325 8.29 -1.30 16.28
CA VAL A 325 9.21 -2.22 15.65
C VAL A 325 9.12 -2.06 14.13
N TYR A 326 10.24 -1.97 13.47
CA TYR A 326 10.35 -2.00 12.01
C TYR A 326 11.64 -2.69 11.59
N TRP A 327 11.78 -3.01 10.33
CA TRP A 327 13.01 -3.59 9.83
C TRP A 327 13.66 -2.75 8.76
N GLN A 328 14.97 -2.90 8.62
CA GLN A 328 15.76 -2.26 7.59
C GLN A 328 16.42 -3.30 6.70
N ALA A 329 16.56 -2.95 5.43
CA ALA A 329 17.36 -3.71 4.48
C ALA A 329 18.47 -2.83 3.91
N MET A 330 19.63 -3.45 3.69
CA MET A 330 20.74 -2.77 3.04
C MET A 330 20.38 -2.44 1.60
N ALA A 331 20.49 -1.17 1.23
CA ALA A 331 20.34 -0.70 -0.14
C ALA A 331 21.72 -0.69 -0.81
N VAL A 332 21.80 -1.31 -1.97
CA VAL A 332 23.01 -1.29 -2.79
C VAL A 332 22.76 -0.52 -4.09
N PRO A 333 23.79 0.08 -4.70
CA PRO A 333 23.64 0.71 -6.00
C PRO A 333 23.00 -0.22 -7.04
N PRO A 334 22.25 0.28 -8.02
CA PRO A 334 21.60 -0.54 -9.04
C PRO A 334 22.55 -1.49 -9.77
N ALA A 335 23.79 -1.08 -9.99
CA ALA A 335 24.84 -1.91 -10.60
C ALA A 335 25.21 -3.15 -9.77
N CYS A 336 24.84 -3.19 -8.47
CA CYS A 336 25.12 -4.28 -7.55
C CYS A 336 23.94 -5.24 -7.36
N GLY A 337 22.82 -4.99 -8.04
CA GLY A 337 21.60 -5.80 -7.87
C GLY A 337 21.66 -7.17 -8.55
N PRO A 338 20.70 -8.05 -8.28
CA PRO A 338 20.62 -9.35 -8.93
C PRO A 338 20.67 -9.26 -10.45
N GLY A 339 21.47 -10.13 -11.07
CA GLY A 339 21.61 -10.17 -12.54
C GLY A 339 22.54 -9.10 -13.13
N GLN A 340 23.14 -8.24 -12.31
CA GLN A 340 24.15 -7.28 -12.72
C GLN A 340 25.56 -7.79 -12.41
N PRO A 341 26.56 -7.46 -13.24
CA PRO A 341 27.94 -7.77 -12.90
C PRO A 341 28.32 -7.06 -11.59
N THR A 342 28.90 -7.79 -10.65
CA THR A 342 29.40 -7.22 -9.39
C THR A 342 30.51 -6.25 -9.71
N ALA A 343 30.27 -4.97 -9.40
CA ALA A 343 31.36 -3.99 -9.44
C ALA A 343 32.36 -4.29 -8.30
N PRO A 344 33.67 -4.11 -8.48
CA PRO A 344 34.66 -4.36 -7.44
C PRO A 344 34.43 -3.53 -6.16
N SER A 345 33.68 -2.46 -6.25
CA SER A 345 33.36 -1.52 -5.15
C SER A 345 31.95 -1.67 -4.58
N CYS A 346 31.25 -2.76 -4.86
CA CYS A 346 29.92 -2.96 -4.29
C CYS A 346 30.00 -3.02 -2.76
N PRO A 347 29.18 -2.22 -2.06
CA PRO A 347 29.19 -2.22 -0.61
C PRO A 347 28.70 -3.55 -0.05
N THR A 348 29.31 -3.98 1.04
CA THR A 348 28.94 -5.19 1.77
C THR A 348 28.50 -4.82 3.18
N SER A 349 27.59 -5.60 3.75
CA SER A 349 27.12 -5.39 5.11
C SER A 349 28.26 -5.61 6.13
N ALA A 350 28.36 -4.68 7.07
CA ALA A 350 29.22 -4.83 8.26
C ALA A 350 28.53 -5.59 9.40
N GLU A 351 27.25 -5.95 9.24
CA GLU A 351 26.51 -6.71 10.25
C GLU A 351 27.10 -8.11 10.45
N PRO A 352 27.02 -8.67 11.66
CA PRO A 352 27.52 -10.02 11.94
C PRO A 352 27.01 -11.06 10.95
N GLY A 353 27.90 -11.82 10.35
CA GLY A 353 27.57 -12.81 9.32
C GLY A 353 27.19 -12.22 7.97
N GLY A 354 27.45 -10.94 7.72
CA GLY A 354 27.15 -10.26 6.45
C GLY A 354 25.65 -10.09 6.18
N ARG A 355 24.83 -10.05 7.24
CA ARG A 355 23.37 -9.89 7.11
C ARG A 355 23.02 -8.60 6.41
N ALA A 356 22.12 -8.68 5.44
CA ALA A 356 21.62 -7.54 4.68
C ALA A 356 20.26 -7.03 5.23
N THR A 357 19.81 -7.55 6.36
CA THR A 357 18.57 -7.13 7.05
C THR A 357 18.79 -7.05 8.54
N ARG A 358 18.10 -6.12 9.20
CA ARG A 358 18.11 -5.96 10.65
C ARG A 358 16.75 -5.48 11.16
N LEU A 359 16.45 -5.82 12.40
CA LEU A 359 15.24 -5.35 13.09
C LEU A 359 15.60 -4.17 13.97
N MET A 360 14.76 -3.14 13.95
CA MET A 360 14.91 -1.92 14.73
C MET A 360 13.73 -1.76 15.68
N ILE A 361 13.99 -1.15 16.82
CA ILE A 361 12.97 -0.74 17.80
C ILE A 361 13.17 0.74 18.07
N ALA A 362 12.11 1.53 17.87
CA ALA A 362 12.05 2.92 18.28
C ALA A 362 11.24 3.00 19.58
N GLU A 363 11.89 3.39 20.68
CA GLU A 363 11.23 3.68 21.94
C GLU A 363 10.73 5.12 21.95
N LEU A 364 9.47 5.32 22.31
CA LEU A 364 8.80 6.61 22.28
C LEU A 364 8.83 7.24 23.68
N ALA A 365 9.79 8.14 23.90
CA ALA A 365 10.07 8.69 25.23
C ALA A 365 8.90 9.46 25.88
N ASP A 366 8.02 10.02 25.05
CA ASP A 366 6.89 10.86 25.51
C ASP A 366 5.55 10.09 25.56
N ARG A 367 5.60 8.76 25.45
CA ARG A 367 4.39 7.94 25.53
C ARG A 367 4.41 7.06 26.78
N GLU A 368 3.32 7.15 27.53
CA GLU A 368 3.08 6.26 28.67
C GLU A 368 2.44 4.94 28.19
N PRO A 369 2.72 3.82 28.88
CA PRO A 369 2.05 2.56 28.58
C PRO A 369 0.53 2.68 28.64
N HIS A 370 -0.13 2.18 27.61
CA HIS A 370 -1.58 2.22 27.48
C HIS A 370 -2.13 0.79 27.37
N GLU A 371 -3.18 0.50 28.13
CA GLU A 371 -3.94 -0.73 27.94
C GLU A 371 -4.99 -0.48 26.85
N PRO A 372 -4.87 -1.16 25.69
CA PRO A 372 -5.81 -0.92 24.60
C PRO A 372 -7.23 -1.33 24.99
N PRO A 373 -8.24 -0.61 24.50
CA PRO A 373 -9.63 -0.96 24.76
C PRO A 373 -9.93 -2.37 24.21
N PRO A 374 -10.89 -3.09 24.82
CA PRO A 374 -11.34 -4.36 24.28
C PRO A 374 -11.92 -4.16 22.87
N VAL A 375 -11.59 -5.06 21.96
CA VAL A 375 -12.16 -5.06 20.62
C VAL A 375 -13.51 -5.77 20.65
N GLU A 376 -14.53 -5.07 20.19
CA GLU A 376 -15.86 -5.65 20.03
C GLU A 376 -15.89 -6.60 18.82
N PRO A 377 -16.69 -7.67 18.85
CA PRO A 377 -16.93 -8.50 17.67
C PRO A 377 -17.47 -7.64 16.52
N PHE A 378 -16.82 -7.77 15.34
CA PHE A 378 -17.26 -7.06 14.16
C PHE A 378 -18.40 -7.82 13.47
N ASP A 379 -19.40 -7.08 13.01
CA ASP A 379 -20.44 -7.60 12.13
C ASP A 379 -20.06 -7.29 10.68
N MET A 380 -20.00 -8.32 9.83
CA MET A 380 -19.68 -8.17 8.41
C MET A 380 -20.75 -7.44 7.58
N ASP A 381 -21.73 -6.82 8.20
CA ASP A 381 -22.66 -5.92 7.52
C ASP A 381 -22.00 -4.55 7.32
N ILE A 382 -21.39 -4.37 6.15
CA ILE A 382 -20.78 -3.11 5.72
C ILE A 382 -21.74 -2.47 4.71
N PRO A 383 -22.58 -1.48 5.12
CA PRO A 383 -23.76 -1.06 4.35
C PRO A 383 -23.45 -0.52 2.96
N TRP A 384 -22.27 0.07 2.78
CA TRP A 384 -21.85 0.69 1.52
C TRP A 384 -21.03 -0.25 0.61
N ALA A 385 -20.55 -1.37 1.14
CA ALA A 385 -19.66 -2.29 0.40
C ALA A 385 -20.45 -3.32 -0.42
N THR A 386 -19.78 -4.00 -1.32
CA THR A 386 -20.37 -5.01 -2.21
C THR A 386 -20.05 -6.42 -1.72
N ARG A 387 -21.02 -7.10 -1.17
CA ARG A 387 -20.92 -8.52 -0.82
C ARG A 387 -21.01 -9.40 -2.07
N VAL A 388 -20.15 -10.40 -2.16
CA VAL A 388 -20.10 -11.33 -3.30
C VAL A 388 -20.48 -12.73 -2.83
N GLU A 389 -21.52 -13.27 -3.42
CA GLU A 389 -21.95 -14.65 -3.18
C GLU A 389 -21.13 -15.63 -4.05
N PRO A 390 -20.88 -16.86 -3.58
CA PRO A 390 -20.19 -17.88 -4.36
C PRO A 390 -20.80 -18.08 -5.75
N GLY A 391 -19.96 -17.96 -6.79
CA GLY A 391 -20.38 -18.11 -8.18
C GLY A 391 -20.93 -16.85 -8.84
N GLN A 392 -21.02 -15.75 -8.12
CA GLN A 392 -21.37 -14.45 -8.71
C GLN A 392 -20.15 -13.82 -9.40
N PRO A 393 -20.36 -12.99 -10.45
CA PRO A 393 -19.31 -12.18 -11.04
C PRO A 393 -18.70 -11.26 -9.98
N LEU A 394 -17.41 -11.00 -10.10
CA LEU A 394 -16.76 -9.99 -9.28
C LEU A 394 -17.31 -8.60 -9.60
N PRO A 395 -17.35 -7.71 -8.61
CA PRO A 395 -17.61 -6.31 -8.87
C PRO A 395 -16.52 -5.76 -9.81
N THR A 396 -16.93 -4.90 -10.72
CA THR A 396 -16.02 -4.18 -11.60
C THR A 396 -16.15 -2.69 -11.31
N ARG A 397 -15.03 -1.96 -11.36
CA ARG A 397 -15.12 -0.50 -11.36
C ARG A 397 -15.64 -0.05 -12.71
N PRO A 398 -16.72 0.71 -12.76
CA PRO A 398 -17.08 1.38 -13.99
C PRO A 398 -16.00 2.41 -14.32
N HIS A 399 -15.62 2.51 -15.57
CA HIS A 399 -14.84 3.62 -16.08
C HIS A 399 -15.77 4.72 -16.61
N LEU A 400 -15.23 5.92 -16.80
CA LEU A 400 -15.96 7.00 -17.47
C LEU A 400 -16.15 6.61 -18.94
N PRO A 401 -17.39 6.61 -19.46
CA PRO A 401 -17.63 6.41 -20.90
C PRO A 401 -16.97 7.48 -21.75
N ALA A 402 -16.80 7.20 -23.05
CA ALA A 402 -16.33 8.21 -23.98
C ALA A 402 -17.24 9.44 -23.98
N GLY A 403 -16.65 10.64 -23.89
CA GLY A 403 -17.40 11.89 -23.82
C GLY A 403 -16.58 13.07 -23.37
N THR A 404 -17.25 14.22 -23.31
CA THR A 404 -16.68 15.46 -22.75
C THR A 404 -17.40 15.78 -21.46
N TYR A 405 -16.61 16.05 -20.43
CA TYR A 405 -17.06 16.29 -19.07
C TYR A 405 -16.50 17.58 -18.50
N THR A 406 -17.13 18.07 -17.46
CA THR A 406 -16.64 19.20 -16.65
C THR A 406 -16.50 18.76 -15.21
N LEU A 407 -15.33 18.98 -14.61
CA LEU A 407 -15.10 18.90 -13.19
C LEU A 407 -14.91 20.32 -12.67
N ASP A 408 -15.85 20.81 -11.88
CA ASP A 408 -15.72 22.11 -11.25
C ASP A 408 -14.73 22.03 -10.09
N GLY A 409 -13.94 23.10 -9.89
CA GLY A 409 -13.17 23.28 -8.67
C GLY A 409 -14.12 23.59 -7.50
N ASP A 410 -13.81 23.10 -6.31
CA ASP A 410 -14.67 23.31 -5.14
C ASP A 410 -14.76 24.81 -4.74
N VAL A 411 -13.73 25.59 -5.08
CA VAL A 411 -13.68 27.02 -4.81
C VAL A 411 -13.78 27.86 -6.08
N SER A 412 -13.06 27.51 -7.15
CA SER A 412 -13.08 28.25 -8.41
C SER A 412 -12.68 27.41 -9.61
N GLY A 413 -12.99 27.92 -10.80
CA GLY A 413 -12.57 27.37 -12.08
C GLY A 413 -13.14 25.99 -12.38
N LYS A 414 -12.55 25.35 -13.38
CA LYS A 414 -12.99 24.03 -13.86
C LYS A 414 -11.88 23.29 -14.59
N ALA A 415 -12.03 21.96 -14.70
CA ALA A 415 -11.31 21.15 -15.66
C ALA A 415 -12.27 20.63 -16.72
N THR A 416 -11.93 20.79 -18.00
CA THR A 416 -12.61 20.14 -19.11
C THR A 416 -11.91 18.82 -19.41
N VAL A 417 -12.65 17.72 -19.36
CA VAL A 417 -12.12 16.36 -19.48
C VAL A 417 -12.71 15.67 -20.71
N VAL A 418 -11.87 15.21 -21.61
CA VAL A 418 -12.28 14.43 -22.77
C VAL A 418 -11.80 13.00 -22.61
N VAL A 419 -12.75 12.06 -22.56
CA VAL A 419 -12.49 10.63 -22.42
C VAL A 419 -12.68 9.93 -23.75
N THR A 420 -11.72 9.09 -24.12
CA THR A 420 -11.79 8.18 -25.25
C THR A 420 -11.66 6.74 -24.75
N GLU A 421 -12.56 5.87 -25.16
CA GLU A 421 -12.51 4.44 -24.86
C GLU A 421 -11.68 3.66 -25.89
N ASN A 422 -11.31 2.44 -25.53
CA ASN A 422 -10.77 1.48 -26.49
C ASN A 422 -11.88 1.03 -27.48
N ASP A 423 -11.50 0.33 -28.55
CA ASP A 423 -12.41 -0.09 -29.61
C ASP A 423 -13.56 -0.99 -29.09
N GLU A 424 -13.36 -1.70 -28.00
CA GLU A 424 -14.36 -2.55 -27.38
C GLU A 424 -15.29 -1.79 -26.41
N GLY A 425 -15.02 -0.54 -26.07
CA GLY A 425 -15.77 0.23 -25.08
C GLY A 425 -15.68 -0.32 -23.66
N THR A 426 -14.57 -0.97 -23.31
CA THR A 426 -14.39 -1.69 -22.04
C THR A 426 -13.41 -1.02 -21.09
N ALA A 427 -12.65 -0.04 -21.57
CA ALA A 427 -11.65 0.68 -20.78
C ALA A 427 -11.33 2.04 -21.41
N ILE A 428 -10.83 2.95 -20.61
CA ILE A 428 -10.32 4.23 -21.10
C ILE A 428 -9.00 3.99 -21.84
N SER A 429 -8.93 4.47 -23.08
CA SER A 429 -7.71 4.43 -23.89
C SER A 429 -6.94 5.75 -23.84
N ARG A 430 -7.64 6.87 -23.67
CA ARG A 430 -7.06 8.21 -23.59
C ARG A 430 -7.92 9.15 -22.76
N ILE A 431 -7.26 10.01 -22.02
CA ILE A 431 -7.87 11.18 -21.37
C ILE A 431 -7.07 12.43 -21.78
N ASP A 432 -7.80 13.50 -22.10
CA ASP A 432 -7.26 14.86 -22.26
C ASP A 432 -7.95 15.77 -21.24
N VAL A 433 -7.17 16.64 -20.59
CA VAL A 433 -7.64 17.56 -19.56
C VAL A 433 -7.15 18.98 -19.86
N ASP A 434 -8.04 19.96 -19.73
CA ASP A 434 -7.72 21.39 -19.82
C ASP A 434 -8.21 22.09 -18.54
N TYR A 435 -7.28 22.61 -17.74
CA TYR A 435 -7.54 23.30 -16.48
C TYR A 435 -7.66 24.82 -16.74
N ASP A 436 -8.76 25.41 -16.29
CA ASP A 436 -9.11 26.82 -16.42
C ASP A 436 -9.38 27.39 -15.02
N ASP A 437 -8.36 28.01 -14.41
CA ASP A 437 -8.36 28.56 -13.05
C ASP A 437 -8.90 27.58 -11.98
N TYR A 438 -8.62 26.29 -12.17
CA TYR A 438 -9.14 25.22 -11.33
C TYR A 438 -8.54 25.28 -9.91
N SER A 439 -9.40 25.32 -8.89
CA SER A 439 -8.97 25.31 -7.48
C SER A 439 -9.96 24.58 -6.59
N ILE A 440 -9.42 23.69 -5.74
CA ILE A 440 -10.20 22.95 -4.74
C ILE A 440 -10.13 23.57 -3.35
N ASP A 441 -9.09 24.30 -3.03
CA ASP A 441 -8.78 24.82 -1.69
C ASP A 441 -8.83 26.35 -1.60
N GLY A 442 -8.79 27.05 -2.75
CA GLY A 442 -8.67 28.50 -2.82
C GLY A 442 -7.23 29.01 -2.59
N ASP A 443 -6.35 28.17 -2.16
CA ASP A 443 -4.94 28.49 -1.89
C ASP A 443 -4.07 28.28 -3.12
N ASN A 444 -4.43 27.31 -3.97
CA ASN A 444 -3.68 26.97 -5.17
C ASN A 444 -4.61 26.96 -6.39
N VAL A 445 -4.11 27.48 -7.51
CA VAL A 445 -4.83 27.55 -8.79
C VAL A 445 -4.04 26.83 -9.87
N VAL A 446 -4.68 25.88 -10.54
CA VAL A 446 -4.12 25.04 -11.60
C VAL A 446 -4.59 25.54 -12.96
N ASN A 447 -3.66 25.70 -13.90
CA ASN A 447 -3.92 26.06 -15.30
C ASN A 447 -3.07 25.20 -16.22
N GLY A 448 -3.53 24.98 -17.47
CA GLY A 448 -2.79 24.26 -18.50
C GLY A 448 -3.41 22.91 -18.86
N THR A 449 -2.66 22.05 -19.50
CA THR A 449 -3.20 20.83 -20.09
C THR A 449 -2.43 19.57 -19.70
N GLU A 450 -3.14 18.45 -19.62
CA GLU A 450 -2.57 17.12 -19.49
C GLU A 450 -3.27 16.13 -20.40
N SER A 451 -2.54 15.08 -20.80
CA SER A 451 -3.17 13.91 -21.42
C SER A 451 -2.43 12.63 -21.06
N ALA A 452 -3.17 11.54 -21.01
CA ALA A 452 -2.60 10.21 -20.83
C ALA A 452 -3.23 9.19 -21.77
N THR A 453 -2.43 8.20 -22.21
CA THR A 453 -2.90 7.03 -23.00
C THR A 453 -2.54 5.73 -22.28
N SER A 454 -3.28 4.64 -22.56
CA SER A 454 -3.15 3.39 -21.80
C SER A 454 -2.13 2.39 -22.35
N ALA A 455 -1.82 2.41 -23.66
CA ALA A 455 -1.00 1.35 -24.25
C ALA A 455 -0.13 1.84 -25.44
N PRO A 456 1.14 2.18 -25.22
CA PRO A 456 1.83 2.27 -23.94
C PRO A 456 1.27 3.41 -23.07
N TYR A 457 1.45 3.35 -21.76
CA TYR A 457 1.13 4.49 -20.93
C TYR A 457 2.04 5.66 -21.32
N THR A 458 1.42 6.72 -21.85
CA THR A 458 2.14 7.92 -22.27
C THR A 458 1.46 9.13 -21.63
N TRP A 459 2.21 9.91 -20.88
CA TRP A 459 1.73 11.10 -20.19
C TRP A 459 2.37 12.35 -20.79
N HIS A 460 1.53 13.29 -21.22
CA HIS A 460 1.93 14.65 -21.55
C HIS A 460 1.38 15.60 -20.51
N SER A 461 2.19 16.54 -20.07
CA SER A 461 1.81 17.58 -19.12
C SER A 461 2.43 18.90 -19.52
N ASP A 462 1.63 19.96 -19.43
CA ASP A 462 2.03 21.36 -19.46
C ASP A 462 1.09 22.12 -18.52
N VAL A 463 1.36 21.95 -17.22
CA VAL A 463 0.52 22.47 -16.13
C VAL A 463 1.31 23.47 -15.31
N THR A 464 0.66 24.55 -14.91
CA THR A 464 1.18 25.55 -13.99
C THR A 464 0.34 25.62 -12.72
N LEU A 465 1.01 25.88 -11.61
CA LEU A 465 0.43 26.09 -10.29
C LEU A 465 0.78 27.49 -9.80
N SER A 466 -0.20 28.20 -9.27
CA SER A 466 -0.02 29.52 -8.66
C SER A 466 -0.86 29.65 -7.38
N GLY A 467 -0.47 30.56 -6.50
CA GLY A 467 -1.15 30.80 -5.22
C GLY A 467 -0.19 30.69 -4.04
N THR A 468 -0.56 29.95 -3.00
CA THR A 468 0.30 29.69 -1.83
C THR A 468 1.58 28.95 -2.26
N HIS A 469 1.45 28.03 -3.21
CA HIS A 469 2.57 27.40 -3.88
C HIS A 469 2.67 27.87 -5.32
N SER A 470 3.89 27.84 -5.88
CA SER A 470 4.14 28.13 -7.28
C SER A 470 4.90 26.97 -7.92
N GLY A 471 4.47 26.57 -9.12
CA GLY A 471 5.10 25.41 -9.74
C GLY A 471 4.66 25.14 -11.17
N SER A 472 5.20 24.07 -11.74
CA SER A 472 4.81 23.55 -13.04
C SER A 472 5.13 22.08 -13.15
N ARG A 473 4.41 21.38 -14.04
CA ARG A 473 4.70 20.02 -14.45
C ARG A 473 4.72 19.95 -15.97
N SER A 474 5.81 19.48 -16.54
CA SER A 474 5.98 19.45 -17.99
C SER A 474 6.67 18.19 -18.50
N THR A 475 6.34 17.82 -19.73
CA THR A 475 7.00 16.75 -20.48
C THR A 475 7.62 17.30 -21.76
N GLY A 476 8.60 16.58 -22.30
CA GLY A 476 9.06 16.83 -23.68
C GLY A 476 7.99 16.46 -24.72
N HIS A 477 8.29 16.76 -26.00
CA HIS A 477 7.40 16.50 -27.13
C HIS A 477 6.89 15.04 -27.21
N ASP A 478 7.73 14.07 -26.91
CA ASP A 478 7.39 12.63 -26.99
C ASP A 478 6.67 12.11 -25.73
N GLY A 479 6.44 12.98 -24.75
CA GLY A 479 5.83 12.63 -23.48
C GLY A 479 6.73 11.83 -22.55
N PHE A 480 6.17 11.44 -21.41
CA PHE A 480 6.76 10.51 -20.48
C PHE A 480 6.08 9.14 -20.65
N VAL A 481 6.87 8.13 -21.06
CA VAL A 481 6.33 6.84 -21.49
C VAL A 481 6.77 5.73 -20.56
N VAL A 482 5.83 4.91 -20.11
CA VAL A 482 6.06 3.71 -19.34
C VAL A 482 5.57 2.49 -20.10
N ILE A 483 6.50 1.57 -20.38
CA ILE A 483 6.21 0.30 -21.02
C ILE A 483 6.35 -0.78 -19.94
N PRO A 484 5.24 -1.45 -19.56
CA PRO A 484 5.26 -2.55 -18.61
C PRO A 484 6.21 -3.67 -19.03
N PRO A 485 6.79 -4.41 -18.08
CA PRO A 485 7.61 -5.57 -18.40
C PRO A 485 6.76 -6.67 -19.02
N SER A 486 7.34 -7.40 -19.97
CA SER A 486 6.68 -8.53 -20.63
C SER A 486 6.64 -9.79 -19.77
N LYS A 487 7.50 -9.88 -18.75
CA LYS A 487 7.61 -11.02 -17.83
C LYS A 487 7.73 -10.55 -16.38
N SER A 488 7.22 -11.39 -15.50
CA SER A 488 7.40 -11.19 -14.06
C SER A 488 8.89 -11.11 -13.68
N GLY A 489 9.25 -10.12 -12.86
CA GLY A 489 10.62 -9.86 -12.42
C GLY A 489 11.47 -9.00 -13.36
N GLU A 490 10.99 -8.68 -14.55
CA GLU A 490 11.59 -7.66 -15.41
C GLU A 490 11.15 -6.26 -14.95
N ARG A 491 11.88 -5.24 -15.38
CA ARG A 491 11.57 -3.83 -15.07
C ARG A 491 10.78 -3.21 -16.20
N ALA A 492 9.97 -2.22 -15.86
CA ALA A 492 9.38 -1.34 -16.86
C ALA A 492 10.47 -0.56 -17.60
N THR A 493 10.26 -0.32 -18.88
CA THR A 493 11.07 0.62 -19.67
C THR A 493 10.44 2.00 -19.55
N ILE A 494 11.24 2.98 -19.13
CA ILE A 494 10.85 4.38 -19.02
C ILE A 494 11.60 5.15 -20.10
N THR A 495 10.86 5.94 -20.90
CA THR A 495 11.43 6.84 -21.91
C THR A 495 10.77 8.21 -21.82
N GLY A 496 11.46 9.22 -22.33
CA GLY A 496 11.04 10.61 -22.13
C GLY A 496 11.34 11.09 -20.70
N GLU A 497 10.93 12.29 -20.40
CA GLU A 497 11.19 12.95 -19.12
C GLU A 497 9.96 13.69 -18.66
N LEU A 498 9.63 13.58 -17.38
CA LEU A 498 8.65 14.38 -16.68
C LEU A 498 9.38 15.21 -15.65
N ILE A 499 9.18 16.52 -15.69
CA ILE A 499 9.82 17.47 -14.79
C ILE A 499 8.72 18.22 -14.03
N THR A 500 8.80 18.19 -12.71
CA THR A 500 7.97 19.01 -11.83
C THR A 500 8.85 20.00 -11.09
N VAL A 501 8.43 21.25 -11.09
CA VAL A 501 9.00 22.33 -10.28
C VAL A 501 7.95 22.73 -9.25
N LEU A 502 8.33 22.77 -7.98
CA LEU A 502 7.49 23.29 -6.90
C LEU A 502 8.32 24.20 -6.01
N ASP A 503 7.90 25.45 -5.83
CA ASP A 503 8.56 26.48 -5.02
C ASP A 503 10.07 26.62 -5.33
N GLY A 504 10.41 26.49 -6.62
CA GLY A 504 11.80 26.56 -7.11
C GLY A 504 12.61 25.27 -6.98
N GLN A 505 12.06 24.22 -6.34
CA GLN A 505 12.70 22.91 -6.30
C GLN A 505 12.30 22.09 -7.53
N THR A 506 13.26 21.48 -8.22
CA THR A 506 13.04 20.66 -9.42
C THR A 506 13.11 19.18 -9.09
N TYR A 507 12.14 18.42 -9.56
CA TYR A 507 12.05 16.97 -9.46
C TYR A 507 11.94 16.39 -10.86
N THR A 508 12.83 15.46 -11.19
CA THR A 508 12.88 14.83 -12.51
C THR A 508 12.59 13.34 -12.41
N SER A 509 11.83 12.83 -13.36
CA SER A 509 11.51 11.40 -13.44
C SER A 509 12.76 10.53 -13.52
N PRO A 510 12.75 9.34 -12.90
CA PRO A 510 13.86 8.41 -13.01
C PRO A 510 13.93 7.81 -14.43
N ARG A 511 15.13 7.40 -14.83
CA ARG A 511 15.35 6.63 -16.05
C ARG A 511 15.18 5.13 -15.80
N THR A 512 15.06 4.36 -16.88
CA THR A 512 15.01 2.90 -16.79
C THR A 512 16.15 2.36 -15.92
N GLY A 513 15.81 1.65 -14.84
CA GLY A 513 16.78 0.99 -13.97
C GLY A 513 17.38 1.85 -12.85
N GLU A 514 16.98 3.12 -12.74
CA GLU A 514 17.39 4.02 -11.63
C GLU A 514 16.56 3.84 -10.37
#